data_99d598ee720e9c257f6d936fa98421eb
#
_entry.id   99d598ee720e9c257f6d936fa98421eb
#
_cell.length_a   1.000
_cell.length_b   1.000
_cell.length_c   1.000
_cell.angle_alpha   90.00
_cell.angle_beta   90.00
_cell.angle_gamma   90.00
#
_symmetry.space_group_name_H-M   'P 1'
#
loop_
_entity.id
_entity.type
_entity.pdbx_description
1 polymer ?
#
loop_
_entity_poly.entity_id
_entity_poly.type
_entity_poly.pdbx_seq_one_letter_code
_entity_poly.pdbx_strand_id
1 'polypeptide(L)'
;MHEHSKKNESAIDAFPLFPYTRGESALQEVKAEVPVKILDNLPAISILRQENIFVMPASRAGTQDIRPLHIAVLNLMPTKIVTETQLLRILGNTPLQVEITFLRTASHLSRNTPLEHLEAFYKTFEEVQDVNFDGLIITGAPVEQMDFEEVFYWEELKTIMDWATEHVFSTMYICWAAQAGLFYRYGVQKYPLAQKMH
;
A
#
# COMPACT_ATOMS: atom_id res chain seq x y z
N MET A 1 -17.82 36.17 51.74
CA MET A 1 -16.63 35.92 50.97
C MET A 1 -16.93 34.81 49.98
N HIS A 2 -17.31 35.21 48.75
CA HIS A 2 -17.67 34.29 47.69
C HIS A 2 -16.53 34.21 46.69
N GLU A 3 -16.04 33.01 46.48
CA GLU A 3 -15.04 32.74 45.47
C GLU A 3 -15.70 32.00 44.29
N HIS A 4 -15.66 32.65 43.11
CA HIS A 4 -16.22 32.18 41.87
C HIS A 4 -15.24 31.18 41.21
N SER A 5 -15.68 29.95 41.10
CA SER A 5 -15.07 28.95 40.21
C SER A 5 -15.54 29.19 38.76
N LYS A 6 -14.64 29.62 37.89
CA LYS A 6 -14.88 29.70 36.44
C LYS A 6 -14.67 28.32 35.83
N LYS A 7 -15.75 27.74 35.29
CA LYS A 7 -15.69 26.60 34.36
C LYS A 7 -15.16 27.04 33.02
N ASN A 8 -14.08 26.40 32.56
CA ASN A 8 -13.65 26.45 31.16
C ASN A 8 -14.51 25.49 30.35
N GLU A 9 -15.41 26.03 29.56
CA GLU A 9 -16.07 25.33 28.46
C GLU A 9 -15.17 25.44 27.23
N SER A 10 -14.61 24.31 26.81
CA SER A 10 -13.94 24.18 25.52
C SER A 10 -15.01 24.06 24.42
N ALA A 11 -15.09 25.07 23.57
CA ALA A 11 -15.91 25.06 22.38
C ALA A 11 -15.37 23.99 21.41
N ILE A 12 -16.14 22.92 21.24
CA ILE A 12 -16.00 22.02 20.10
C ILE A 12 -16.96 22.57 19.02
N ASP A 13 -16.40 23.32 18.08
CA ASP A 13 -17.16 23.83 16.94
C ASP A 13 -17.69 22.66 16.08
N ALA A 14 -19.00 22.60 16.00
CA ALA A 14 -19.73 21.64 15.21
C ALA A 14 -19.52 21.92 13.71
N PHE A 15 -19.02 20.93 12.99
CA PHE A 15 -19.08 20.91 11.53
C PHE A 15 -20.54 20.92 11.08
N PRO A 16 -20.94 21.73 10.09
CA PRO A 16 -22.31 21.75 9.59
C PRO A 16 -22.61 20.44 8.85
N LEU A 17 -23.58 19.70 9.36
CA LEU A 17 -24.22 18.59 8.68
C LEU A 17 -24.98 19.14 7.46
N PHE A 18 -24.49 18.85 6.26
CA PHE A 18 -25.25 19.07 5.04
C PHE A 18 -26.49 18.16 5.04
N PRO A 19 -27.69 18.70 4.82
CA PRO A 19 -28.88 17.89 4.72
C PRO A 19 -28.87 17.11 3.40
N TYR A 20 -28.79 15.79 3.52
CA TYR A 20 -28.94 14.87 2.40
C TYR A 20 -30.42 14.81 1.98
N THR A 21 -30.83 15.62 1.03
CA THR A 21 -32.14 15.50 0.39
C THR A 21 -32.09 14.42 -0.67
N ARG A 22 -32.83 13.35 -0.42
CA ARG A 22 -33.06 12.25 -1.34
C ARG A 22 -33.95 12.71 -2.49
N GLY A 23 -33.34 13.18 -3.57
CA GLY A 23 -34.02 13.45 -4.85
C GLY A 23 -33.89 12.20 -5.72
N GLU A 24 -34.99 11.48 -5.91
CA GLU A 24 -35.12 10.48 -6.97
C GLU A 24 -35.16 11.18 -8.31
N SER A 25 -34.08 11.25 -9.03
CA SER A 25 -34.07 11.45 -10.47
C SER A 25 -32.75 10.91 -11.04
N ALA A 26 -32.90 9.89 -11.89
CA ALA A 26 -31.94 9.41 -12.89
C ALA A 26 -30.46 9.54 -12.48
N LEU A 27 -30.02 8.69 -11.57
CA LEU A 27 -28.60 8.39 -11.40
C LEU A 27 -28.14 7.65 -12.66
N GLN A 28 -27.80 8.42 -13.69
CA GLN A 28 -26.74 8.00 -14.57
C GLN A 28 -25.53 7.77 -13.66
N GLU A 29 -25.19 6.50 -13.40
CA GLU A 29 -23.94 6.13 -12.75
C GLU A 29 -22.82 6.81 -13.54
N VAL A 30 -22.38 7.97 -13.10
CA VAL A 30 -21.05 8.45 -13.41
C VAL A 30 -20.13 7.47 -12.69
N LYS A 31 -19.82 6.35 -13.35
CA LYS A 31 -18.65 5.54 -12.98
C LYS A 31 -17.49 6.54 -12.99
N ALA A 32 -17.09 6.97 -11.81
CA ALA A 32 -15.84 7.66 -11.63
C ALA A 32 -14.78 6.68 -12.12
N GLU A 33 -14.40 6.78 -13.38
CA GLU A 33 -13.31 6.01 -13.97
C GLU A 33 -12.02 6.53 -13.37
N VAL A 34 -11.57 5.85 -12.37
CA VAL A 34 -10.37 6.23 -11.66
C VAL A 34 -9.30 5.20 -11.95
N PRO A 35 -8.23 5.63 -12.62
CA PRO A 35 -7.26 4.66 -13.09
C PRO A 35 -6.06 4.53 -12.17
N VAL A 36 -5.89 3.34 -11.62
CA VAL A 36 -4.53 2.90 -11.28
C VAL A 36 -3.76 2.71 -12.58
N LYS A 37 -2.66 3.43 -12.72
CA LYS A 37 -1.73 3.24 -13.82
C LYS A 37 -0.86 2.01 -13.55
N ILE A 38 -0.98 1.01 -14.41
CA ILE A 38 -0.24 -0.25 -14.32
C ILE A 38 0.44 -0.57 -15.65
N LEU A 39 1.47 -1.40 -15.59
CA LEU A 39 2.19 -1.84 -16.79
C LEU A 39 1.23 -2.59 -17.72
N ASP A 40 1.31 -2.31 -19.03
CA ASP A 40 0.33 -2.75 -20.03
C ASP A 40 0.10 -4.26 -20.10
N ASN A 41 1.11 -5.06 -19.78
CA ASN A 41 1.06 -6.52 -19.88
C ASN A 41 0.92 -7.22 -18.52
N LEU A 42 0.61 -6.51 -17.43
CA LEU A 42 0.45 -7.13 -16.13
C LEU A 42 -0.76 -8.09 -16.13
N PRO A 43 -0.61 -9.37 -15.72
CA PRO A 43 -1.69 -10.36 -15.74
C PRO A 43 -2.95 -9.93 -14.96
N ALA A 44 -2.78 -9.13 -13.89
CA ALA A 44 -3.88 -8.60 -13.10
C ALA A 44 -4.89 -7.78 -13.92
N ILE A 45 -4.48 -7.15 -15.04
CA ILE A 45 -5.37 -6.33 -15.87
C ILE A 45 -6.61 -7.11 -16.33
N SER A 46 -6.42 -8.34 -16.81
CA SER A 46 -7.51 -9.17 -17.32
C SER A 46 -8.51 -9.53 -16.22
N ILE A 47 -8.02 -9.82 -15.03
CA ILE A 47 -8.84 -10.18 -13.86
C ILE A 47 -9.65 -8.96 -13.40
N LEU A 48 -8.99 -7.82 -13.21
CA LEU A 48 -9.62 -6.59 -12.74
C LEU A 48 -10.69 -6.07 -13.72
N ARG A 49 -10.44 -6.20 -15.03
CA ARG A 49 -11.45 -5.85 -16.05
C ARG A 49 -12.68 -6.77 -16.00
N GLN A 50 -12.50 -8.07 -15.74
CA GLN A 50 -13.63 -8.99 -15.57
C GLN A 50 -14.45 -8.66 -14.31
N GLU A 51 -13.82 -8.10 -13.29
CA GLU A 51 -14.47 -7.64 -12.06
C GLU A 51 -15.07 -6.22 -12.18
N ASN A 52 -15.07 -5.61 -13.38
CA ASN A 52 -15.49 -4.22 -13.62
C ASN A 52 -14.71 -3.18 -12.82
N ILE A 53 -13.46 -3.49 -12.44
CA ILE A 53 -12.54 -2.54 -11.83
C ILE A 53 -11.74 -1.88 -12.95
N PHE A 54 -11.84 -0.56 -13.03
CA PHE A 54 -11.13 0.19 -14.06
C PHE A 54 -9.66 0.32 -13.69
N VAL A 55 -8.79 -0.09 -14.60
CA VAL A 55 -7.34 0.09 -14.51
C VAL A 55 -6.86 0.72 -15.81
N MET A 56 -5.96 1.69 -15.69
CA MET A 56 -5.42 2.41 -16.84
C MET A 56 -4.06 1.82 -17.24
N PRO A 57 -3.92 1.27 -18.45
CA PRO A 57 -2.61 0.89 -18.99
C PRO A 57 -1.68 2.10 -19.06
N ALA A 58 -0.39 1.90 -18.84
CA ALA A 58 0.62 2.96 -18.84
C ALA A 58 0.62 3.76 -20.15
N SER A 59 0.37 3.11 -21.29
CA SER A 59 0.24 3.72 -22.61
C SER A 59 -0.88 4.77 -22.67
N ARG A 60 -2.00 4.56 -21.99
CA ARG A 60 -3.13 5.51 -21.96
C ARG A 60 -2.94 6.62 -20.90
N ALA A 61 -2.31 6.31 -19.79
CA ALA A 61 -2.10 7.27 -18.69
C ALA A 61 -1.21 8.46 -19.11
N GLY A 62 -0.24 8.24 -20.00
CA GLY A 62 0.67 9.27 -20.48
C GLY A 62 0.02 10.44 -21.27
N THR A 63 -1.30 10.35 -21.56
CA THR A 63 -2.04 11.40 -22.26
C THR A 63 -2.81 12.35 -21.32
N GLN A 64 -2.75 12.12 -19.99
CA GLN A 64 -3.44 12.95 -19.01
C GLN A 64 -2.46 13.88 -18.31
N ASP A 65 -2.83 15.14 -18.19
CA ASP A 65 -2.04 16.19 -17.50
C ASP A 65 -2.38 16.24 -16.00
N ILE A 66 -2.27 15.09 -15.32
CA ILE A 66 -2.53 14.93 -13.88
C ILE A 66 -1.30 14.31 -13.24
N ARG A 67 -0.79 14.91 -12.17
CA ARG A 67 0.29 14.29 -11.38
C ARG A 67 -0.26 13.05 -10.65
N PRO A 68 0.15 11.83 -10.99
CA PRO A 68 -0.26 10.64 -10.27
C PRO A 68 0.42 10.58 -8.89
N LEU A 69 -0.21 9.85 -7.96
CA LEU A 69 0.46 9.40 -6.74
C LEU A 69 1.38 8.22 -7.08
N HIS A 70 2.65 8.33 -6.73
CA HIS A 70 3.63 7.28 -6.94
C HIS A 70 3.69 6.37 -5.72
N ILE A 71 3.20 5.15 -5.83
CA ILE A 71 3.16 4.18 -4.75
C ILE A 71 4.11 3.02 -5.06
N ALA A 72 5.09 2.80 -4.19
CA ALA A 72 5.92 1.61 -4.21
C ALA A 72 5.24 0.48 -3.41
N VAL A 73 5.38 -0.75 -3.86
CA VAL A 73 4.88 -1.94 -3.15
C VAL A 73 6.00 -2.97 -3.03
N LEU A 74 6.60 -3.07 -1.86
CA LEU A 74 7.55 -4.15 -1.54
C LEU A 74 6.74 -5.42 -1.24
N ASN A 75 6.67 -6.30 -2.23
CA ASN A 75 5.88 -7.52 -2.15
C ASN A 75 6.75 -8.68 -1.62
N LEU A 76 6.62 -8.99 -0.33
CA LEU A 76 7.33 -10.08 0.34
C LEU A 76 6.58 -11.43 0.28
N MET A 77 5.34 -11.42 -0.26
CA MET A 77 4.54 -12.65 -0.38
C MET A 77 5.11 -13.61 -1.41
N PRO A 78 5.05 -14.92 -1.16
CA PRO A 78 5.52 -15.94 -2.10
C PRO A 78 4.65 -16.02 -3.36
N THR A 79 3.34 -15.76 -3.25
CA THR A 79 2.36 -15.75 -4.35
C THR A 79 2.18 -14.32 -4.87
N LYS A 80 3.20 -13.77 -5.54
CA LYS A 80 3.24 -12.36 -5.92
C LYS A 80 2.07 -11.93 -6.81
N ILE A 81 1.74 -12.69 -7.84
CA ILE A 81 0.67 -12.38 -8.80
C ILE A 81 -0.70 -12.25 -8.11
N VAL A 82 -0.98 -13.12 -7.13
CA VAL A 82 -2.23 -13.04 -6.36
C VAL A 82 -2.26 -11.76 -5.51
N THR A 83 -1.15 -11.47 -4.84
CA THR A 83 -1.01 -10.27 -3.98
C THR A 83 -1.11 -8.98 -4.80
N GLU A 84 -0.48 -8.93 -5.98
CA GLU A 84 -0.62 -7.83 -6.95
C GLU A 84 -2.09 -7.55 -7.26
N THR A 85 -2.82 -8.60 -7.66
CA THR A 85 -4.24 -8.47 -8.01
C THR A 85 -5.07 -7.97 -6.84
N GLN A 86 -4.82 -8.46 -5.61
CA GLN A 86 -5.53 -8.02 -4.41
C GLN A 86 -5.25 -6.55 -4.08
N LEU A 87 -3.99 -6.13 -4.14
CA LEU A 87 -3.61 -4.73 -3.86
C LEU A 87 -4.13 -3.78 -4.93
N LEU A 88 -4.01 -4.15 -6.21
CA LEU A 88 -4.52 -3.34 -7.31
C LEU A 88 -6.05 -3.19 -7.27
N ARG A 89 -6.78 -4.21 -6.81
CA ARG A 89 -8.23 -4.13 -6.62
C ARG A 89 -8.62 -3.09 -5.57
N ILE A 90 -7.85 -2.97 -4.48
CA ILE A 90 -8.09 -2.00 -3.42
C ILE A 90 -7.65 -0.61 -3.85
N LEU A 91 -6.44 -0.49 -4.40
CA LEU A 91 -5.86 0.78 -4.84
C LEU A 91 -6.57 1.34 -6.08
N GLY A 92 -7.19 0.49 -6.91
CA GLY A 92 -7.98 0.89 -8.06
C GLY A 92 -9.32 1.54 -7.71
N ASN A 93 -9.76 1.42 -6.47
CA ASN A 93 -11.02 1.99 -6.00
C ASN A 93 -10.82 3.39 -5.34
N THR A 94 -10.18 4.29 -6.06
CA THR A 94 -9.88 5.66 -5.59
C THR A 94 -10.11 6.69 -6.72
N PRO A 95 -10.57 7.92 -6.43
CA PRO A 95 -10.65 9.00 -7.42
C PRO A 95 -9.28 9.57 -7.82
N LEU A 96 -8.20 9.12 -7.25
CA LEU A 96 -6.85 9.62 -7.51
C LEU A 96 -6.15 8.77 -8.58
N GLN A 97 -5.39 9.40 -9.46
CA GLN A 97 -4.51 8.66 -10.34
C GLN A 97 -3.34 8.11 -9.53
N VAL A 98 -3.15 6.79 -9.56
CA VAL A 98 -2.08 6.10 -8.82
C VAL A 98 -1.18 5.36 -9.81
N GLU A 99 0.12 5.56 -9.69
CA GLU A 99 1.15 4.80 -10.40
C GLU A 99 1.83 3.84 -9.43
N ILE A 100 1.79 2.55 -9.74
CA ILE A 100 2.33 1.50 -8.87
C ILE A 100 3.66 1.01 -9.40
N THR A 101 4.66 0.99 -8.52
CA THR A 101 5.96 0.34 -8.74
C THR A 101 6.08 -0.86 -7.80
N PHE A 102 6.10 -2.07 -8.35
CA PHE A 102 6.35 -3.26 -7.56
C PHE A 102 7.84 -3.45 -7.30
N LEU A 103 8.16 -3.73 -6.03
CA LEU A 103 9.52 -4.00 -5.57
C LEU A 103 9.63 -5.45 -5.06
N ARG A 104 10.78 -6.04 -5.30
CA ARG A 104 11.19 -7.32 -4.73
C ARG A 104 12.52 -7.18 -4.01
N THR A 105 12.78 -8.07 -3.08
CA THR A 105 14.11 -8.20 -2.51
C THR A 105 15.09 -8.80 -3.54
N ALA A 106 16.29 -8.26 -3.61
CA ALA A 106 17.37 -8.79 -4.45
C ALA A 106 17.97 -10.06 -3.83
N SER A 107 18.06 -10.10 -2.49
CA SER A 107 18.63 -11.18 -1.70
C SER A 107 17.81 -12.48 -1.70
N HIS A 108 16.52 -12.43 -2.11
CA HIS A 108 15.64 -13.59 -2.12
C HIS A 108 14.79 -13.67 -3.39
N LEU A 109 14.99 -14.72 -4.18
CA LEU A 109 14.14 -15.04 -5.33
C LEU A 109 12.93 -15.87 -4.91
N SER A 110 11.74 -15.41 -5.25
CA SER A 110 10.51 -16.14 -5.01
C SER A 110 10.47 -17.43 -5.83
N ARG A 111 10.29 -18.58 -5.16
CA ARG A 111 10.17 -19.88 -5.84
C ARG A 111 8.81 -20.08 -6.53
N ASN A 112 7.79 -19.34 -6.11
CA ASN A 112 6.41 -19.52 -6.57
C ASN A 112 5.99 -18.48 -7.63
N THR A 113 6.94 -17.70 -8.13
CA THR A 113 6.67 -16.69 -9.17
C THR A 113 7.68 -16.90 -10.30
N PRO A 114 7.24 -17.00 -11.57
CA PRO A 114 8.15 -17.13 -12.70
C PRO A 114 9.16 -15.99 -12.75
N LEU A 115 10.42 -16.30 -13.07
CA LEU A 115 11.48 -15.29 -13.16
C LEU A 115 11.14 -14.21 -14.20
N GLU A 116 10.60 -14.61 -15.34
CA GLU A 116 10.16 -13.70 -16.41
C GLU A 116 9.15 -12.65 -15.90
N HIS A 117 8.24 -13.05 -14.98
CA HIS A 117 7.30 -12.13 -14.37
C HIS A 117 8.01 -11.13 -13.44
N LEU A 118 8.97 -11.60 -12.66
CA LEU A 118 9.76 -10.75 -11.78
C LEU A 118 10.59 -9.73 -12.56
N GLU A 119 11.24 -10.15 -13.64
CA GLU A 119 12.04 -9.28 -14.48
C GLU A 119 11.19 -8.25 -15.25
N ALA A 120 9.99 -8.64 -15.65
CA ALA A 120 9.10 -7.76 -16.41
C ALA A 120 8.39 -6.70 -15.55
N PHE A 121 8.05 -6.99 -14.28
CA PHE A 121 7.14 -6.19 -13.50
C PHE A 121 7.68 -5.71 -12.16
N TYR A 122 8.81 -6.25 -11.69
CA TYR A 122 9.41 -5.90 -10.40
C TYR A 122 10.73 -5.19 -10.58
N LYS A 123 10.96 -4.21 -9.73
CA LYS A 123 12.28 -3.59 -9.55
C LYS A 123 12.93 -4.05 -8.26
N THR A 124 14.25 -4.00 -8.21
CA THR A 124 15.01 -4.12 -6.96
C THR A 124 15.11 -2.78 -6.26
N PHE A 125 15.53 -2.78 -4.99
CA PHE A 125 15.74 -1.55 -4.26
C PHE A 125 16.79 -0.64 -4.92
N GLU A 126 17.87 -1.20 -5.43
CA GLU A 126 18.96 -0.46 -6.12
C GLU A 126 18.45 0.34 -7.32
N GLU A 127 17.42 -0.15 -8.02
CA GLU A 127 16.84 0.53 -9.19
C GLU A 127 15.94 1.71 -8.83
N VAL A 128 15.58 1.88 -7.56
CA VAL A 128 14.65 2.91 -7.09
C VAL A 128 15.18 3.77 -5.95
N GLN A 129 16.39 3.53 -5.46
CA GLN A 129 16.95 4.20 -4.28
C GLN A 129 17.01 5.74 -4.41
N ASP A 130 17.09 6.26 -5.64
CA ASP A 130 17.12 7.71 -5.91
C ASP A 130 15.73 8.29 -6.25
N VAL A 131 14.67 7.47 -6.14
CA VAL A 131 13.29 7.87 -6.47
C VAL A 131 12.51 8.20 -5.20
N ASN A 132 11.77 9.31 -5.23
CA ASN A 132 10.82 9.64 -4.17
C ASN A 132 9.43 9.09 -4.49
N PHE A 133 8.75 8.58 -3.45
CA PHE A 133 7.40 8.05 -3.53
C PHE A 133 6.44 8.77 -2.59
N ASP A 134 5.17 8.88 -3.00
CA ASP A 134 4.12 9.39 -2.13
C ASP A 134 3.71 8.33 -1.08
N GLY A 135 3.91 7.05 -1.38
CA GLY A 135 3.64 5.96 -0.45
C GLY A 135 4.49 4.71 -0.71
N LEU A 136 4.73 3.94 0.35
CA LEU A 136 5.32 2.61 0.29
C LEU A 136 4.43 1.64 1.05
N ILE A 137 4.07 0.53 0.43
CA ILE A 137 3.38 -0.59 1.07
C ILE A 137 4.38 -1.74 1.20
N ILE A 138 4.62 -2.20 2.42
CA ILE A 138 5.41 -3.41 2.68
C ILE A 138 4.44 -4.51 3.08
N THR A 139 4.34 -5.56 2.25
CA THR A 139 3.40 -6.67 2.49
C THR A 139 3.86 -7.58 3.62
N GLY A 140 2.96 -8.42 4.10
CA GLY A 140 3.33 -9.53 4.96
C GLY A 140 4.22 -10.55 4.27
N ALA A 141 4.76 -11.46 5.05
CA ALA A 141 5.54 -12.62 4.60
C ALA A 141 5.22 -13.81 5.51
N PRO A 142 5.21 -15.05 5.00
CA PRO A 142 4.93 -16.25 5.79
C PRO A 142 6.19 -16.73 6.54
N VAL A 143 6.78 -15.84 7.34
CA VAL A 143 7.99 -16.07 8.15
C VAL A 143 7.76 -15.71 9.62
N GLU A 144 6.53 -15.76 10.06
CA GLU A 144 6.13 -15.38 11.42
C GLU A 144 6.75 -16.23 12.52
N GLN A 145 7.19 -17.47 12.19
CA GLN A 145 7.82 -18.40 13.12
C GLN A 145 9.34 -18.20 13.25
N MET A 146 9.95 -17.48 12.31
CA MET A 146 11.39 -17.20 12.33
C MET A 146 11.67 -15.95 13.15
N ASP A 147 12.81 -15.90 13.83
CA ASP A 147 13.30 -14.65 14.39
C ASP A 147 13.60 -13.65 13.26
N PHE A 148 13.47 -12.36 13.55
CA PHE A 148 13.58 -11.36 12.49
C PHE A 148 14.94 -11.39 11.80
N GLU A 149 15.99 -11.57 12.59
CA GLU A 149 17.38 -11.60 12.14
C GLU A 149 17.73 -12.87 11.34
N GLU A 150 16.92 -13.92 11.44
CA GLU A 150 17.09 -15.16 10.68
C GLU A 150 16.47 -15.07 9.28
N VAL A 151 15.68 -14.02 9.00
CA VAL A 151 15.04 -13.85 7.69
C VAL A 151 16.08 -13.39 6.67
N PHE A 152 16.24 -14.13 5.58
CA PHE A 152 17.31 -13.92 4.58
C PHE A 152 17.43 -12.50 4.04
N TYR A 153 16.34 -11.77 3.92
CA TYR A 153 16.28 -10.39 3.44
C TYR A 153 16.18 -9.36 4.57
N TRP A 154 16.50 -9.74 5.81
CA TRP A 154 16.35 -8.84 6.96
C TRP A 154 17.19 -7.56 6.83
N GLU A 155 18.47 -7.69 6.44
CA GLU A 155 19.37 -6.54 6.27
C GLU A 155 18.90 -5.62 5.16
N GLU A 156 18.47 -6.19 4.02
CA GLU A 156 17.91 -5.43 2.92
C GLU A 156 16.61 -4.72 3.34
N LEU A 157 15.75 -5.39 4.09
CA LEU A 157 14.51 -4.82 4.60
C LEU A 157 14.77 -3.61 5.53
N LYS A 158 15.77 -3.71 6.42
CA LYS A 158 16.18 -2.58 7.27
C LYS A 158 16.65 -1.39 6.43
N THR A 159 17.48 -1.64 5.43
CA THR A 159 17.95 -0.61 4.50
C THR A 159 16.79 0.08 3.80
N ILE A 160 15.81 -0.67 3.31
CA ILE A 160 14.61 -0.12 2.68
C ILE A 160 13.76 0.68 3.68
N MET A 161 13.62 0.20 4.91
CA MET A 161 12.91 0.94 5.96
C MET A 161 13.58 2.27 6.28
N ASP A 162 14.92 2.32 6.37
CA ASP A 162 15.66 3.55 6.63
C ASP A 162 15.56 4.52 5.47
N TRP A 163 15.78 4.06 4.25
CA TRP A 163 15.57 4.83 3.03
C TRP A 163 14.16 5.43 2.96
N ALA A 164 13.15 4.66 3.34
CA ALA A 164 11.77 5.12 3.29
C ALA A 164 11.49 6.32 4.21
N THR A 165 12.29 6.56 5.25
CA THR A 165 12.12 7.74 6.12
C THR A 165 12.45 9.05 5.41
N GLU A 166 13.29 9.02 4.39
CA GLU A 166 13.76 10.22 3.66
C GLU A 166 13.08 10.36 2.29
N HIS A 167 12.75 9.23 1.65
CA HIS A 167 12.29 9.18 0.26
C HIS A 167 10.80 8.88 0.09
N VAL A 168 10.09 8.55 1.19
CA VAL A 168 8.67 8.16 1.11
C VAL A 168 7.85 9.02 2.07
N PHE A 169 6.78 9.64 1.56
CA PHE A 169 5.91 10.48 2.40
C PHE A 169 5.17 9.66 3.46
N SER A 170 4.68 8.47 3.12
CA SER A 170 3.96 7.59 4.06
C SER A 170 4.24 6.12 3.79
N THR A 171 4.53 5.35 4.85
CA THR A 171 4.79 3.90 4.75
C THR A 171 3.72 3.11 5.47
N MET A 172 3.12 2.14 4.77
CA MET A 172 2.15 1.19 5.31
C MET A 172 2.79 -0.19 5.45
N TYR A 173 2.76 -0.72 6.66
CA TYR A 173 3.25 -2.05 6.97
C TYR A 173 2.08 -3.01 7.18
N ILE A 174 2.09 -4.17 6.51
CA ILE A 174 0.99 -5.15 6.59
C ILE A 174 1.46 -6.42 7.29
N CYS A 175 0.68 -6.90 8.29
CA CYS A 175 0.87 -8.18 8.95
C CYS A 175 2.29 -8.34 9.53
N TRP A 176 3.07 -9.35 9.07
CA TRP A 176 4.43 -9.58 9.54
C TRP A 176 5.34 -8.35 9.36
N ALA A 177 5.21 -7.62 8.26
CA ALA A 177 6.01 -6.41 8.07
C ALA A 177 5.73 -5.35 9.15
N ALA A 178 4.49 -5.26 9.65
CA ALA A 178 4.18 -4.36 10.77
C ALA A 178 4.91 -4.78 12.06
N GLN A 179 4.99 -6.08 12.33
CA GLN A 179 5.77 -6.60 13.46
C GLN A 179 7.28 -6.31 13.26
N ALA A 180 7.79 -6.52 12.05
CA ALA A 180 9.18 -6.25 11.69
C ALA A 180 9.53 -4.76 11.86
N GLY A 181 8.66 -3.87 11.41
CA GLY A 181 8.83 -2.42 11.58
C GLY A 181 8.79 -1.99 13.04
N LEU A 182 7.87 -2.53 13.85
CA LEU A 182 7.80 -2.28 15.29
C LEU A 182 9.06 -2.79 16.02
N PHE A 183 9.52 -3.97 15.65
CA PHE A 183 10.75 -4.52 16.22
C PHE A 183 11.96 -3.66 15.85
N TYR A 184 12.14 -3.35 14.58
CA TYR A 184 13.31 -2.60 14.11
C TYR A 184 13.36 -1.18 14.67
N ARG A 185 12.23 -0.46 14.69
CA ARG A 185 12.18 0.94 15.10
C ARG A 185 12.11 1.14 16.61
N TYR A 186 11.45 0.22 17.31
CA TYR A 186 11.09 0.42 18.72
C TYR A 186 11.49 -0.74 19.63
N GLY A 187 12.12 -1.81 19.10
CA GLY A 187 12.53 -2.98 19.86
C GLY A 187 11.37 -3.84 20.38
N VAL A 188 10.16 -3.67 19.80
CA VAL A 188 8.98 -4.43 20.22
C VAL A 188 9.09 -5.87 19.76
N GLN A 189 9.20 -6.80 20.72
CA GLN A 189 9.34 -8.23 20.44
C GLN A 189 7.99 -8.85 20.05
N LYS A 190 8.03 -9.89 19.22
CA LYS A 190 6.86 -10.73 18.93
C LYS A 190 6.83 -11.92 19.90
N TYR A 191 5.64 -12.31 20.30
CA TYR A 191 5.43 -13.47 21.15
C TYR A 191 4.32 -14.34 20.59
N PRO A 192 4.51 -15.68 20.52
CA PRO A 192 3.45 -16.58 20.11
C PRO A 192 2.34 -16.57 21.18
N LEU A 193 1.09 -16.44 20.73
CA LEU A 193 -0.05 -16.57 21.62
C LEU A 193 -0.37 -18.04 21.85
N ALA A 194 -0.63 -18.42 23.10
CA ALA A 194 -1.01 -19.79 23.47
C ALA A 194 -2.36 -20.20 22.82
N GLN A 195 -3.23 -19.24 22.55
CA GLN A 195 -4.50 -19.43 21.88
C GLN A 195 -4.78 -18.26 20.94
N LYS A 196 -5.45 -18.54 19.83
CA LYS A 196 -5.91 -17.49 18.92
C LYS A 196 -6.95 -16.62 19.63
N MET A 197 -6.72 -15.32 19.66
CA MET A 197 -7.72 -14.35 20.09
C MET A 197 -8.73 -14.14 18.94
N HIS A 198 -10.02 -14.18 19.28
CA HIS A 198 -11.15 -13.96 18.37
C HIS A 198 -11.76 -12.59 18.61
#